data_597ba17133cc1e9f75071fa6ddce6333
#
_entry.id   597ba17133cc1e9f75071fa6ddce6333
#
_cell.length_a   1.000
_cell.length_b   1.000
_cell.length_c   1.000
_cell.angle_alpha   90.00
_cell.angle_beta   90.00
_cell.angle_gamma   90.00
#
_symmetry.space_group_name_H-M   'P 1'
#
loop_
_entity.id
_entity.type
_entity.pdbx_description
1 polymer ?
#
loop_
_entity_poly.entity_id
_entity_poly.type
_entity_poly.pdbx_seq_one_letter_code
_entity_poly.pdbx_strand_id
1 'polypeptide(L)'
;ILKGLVTIGDISRSYFEVYDSNILSVAKTRFENIVDTLKAKVVTGDTTQIVDSGKVVIAAANPDLMEQFINKGDIVILGNRYEAQLCAIEMDARCIVICEGAAVSKTIIKVAQEKNCAIIVTDYDTYTVARLINQSIPISYYMMHSEGLITFKNTDFIEDIQDVMA
;
A
#
# COMPACT_ATOMS: atom_id res chain seq x y z
N ILE A 1 -1.20 23.08 -15.61
CA ILE A 1 -2.54 22.95 -15.00
C ILE A 1 -2.32 22.56 -13.53
N LEU A 2 -2.87 23.37 -12.60
CA LEU A 2 -2.85 23.08 -11.17
C LEU A 2 -3.67 21.80 -10.92
N LYS A 3 -3.09 20.81 -10.21
CA LYS A 3 -3.76 19.53 -9.89
C LYS A 3 -4.37 19.54 -8.48
N GLY A 4 -3.79 20.29 -7.59
CA GLY A 4 -4.21 20.40 -6.21
C GLY A 4 -3.16 21.08 -5.34
N LEU A 5 -3.43 21.14 -4.04
CA LEU A 5 -2.56 21.71 -3.03
C LEU A 5 -2.29 20.66 -1.94
N VAL A 6 -1.05 20.59 -1.48
CA VAL A 6 -0.64 19.75 -0.35
C VAL A 6 -0.04 20.65 0.72
N THR A 7 -0.55 20.52 1.93
CA THR A 7 -0.07 21.27 3.11
C THR A 7 0.69 20.36 4.06
N ILE A 8 1.39 20.96 5.04
CA ILE A 8 1.99 20.19 6.15
C ILE A 8 0.92 19.41 6.93
N GLY A 9 -0.30 19.95 7.06
CA GLY A 9 -1.41 19.25 7.69
C GLY A 9 -1.80 17.97 6.98
N ASP A 10 -1.81 17.96 5.65
CA ASP A 10 -2.10 16.78 4.84
C ASP A 10 -1.01 15.72 4.98
N ILE A 11 0.25 16.14 4.97
CA ILE A 11 1.40 15.26 5.22
C ILE A 11 1.33 14.67 6.63
N SER A 12 1.05 15.48 7.64
CA SER A 12 0.90 15.00 9.03
C SER A 12 -0.23 13.99 9.15
N ARG A 13 -1.38 14.24 8.51
CA ARG A 13 -2.52 13.32 8.50
C ARG A 13 -2.12 11.95 7.97
N SER A 14 -1.31 11.89 6.91
CA SER A 14 -0.83 10.62 6.33
C SER A 14 -0.05 9.74 7.33
N TYR A 15 0.59 10.35 8.32
CA TYR A 15 1.28 9.62 9.40
C TYR A 15 0.35 9.18 10.53
N PHE A 16 -0.79 9.85 10.72
CA PHE A 16 -1.76 9.49 11.77
C PHE A 16 -2.79 8.45 11.31
N GLU A 17 -3.08 8.34 10.03
CA GLU A 17 -4.00 7.36 9.45
C GLU A 17 -3.39 5.94 9.31
N VAL A 18 -2.25 5.68 9.94
CA VAL A 18 -1.49 4.41 9.88
C VAL A 18 -2.26 3.21 10.45
N TYR A 19 -3.37 3.43 11.14
CA TYR A 19 -4.11 2.36 11.83
C TYR A 19 -5.15 1.65 10.97
N ASP A 20 -5.45 2.16 9.78
CA ASP A 20 -6.38 1.49 8.86
C ASP A 20 -5.63 0.52 7.94
N SER A 21 -5.80 -0.77 8.20
CA SER A 21 -5.20 -1.83 7.37
C SER A 21 -5.71 -1.85 5.92
N ASN A 22 -6.85 -1.22 5.64
CA ASN A 22 -7.43 -1.15 4.29
C ASN A 22 -6.97 0.09 3.51
N ILE A 23 -6.19 0.98 4.12
CA ILE A 23 -5.86 2.29 3.55
C ILE A 23 -5.27 2.21 2.13
N LEU A 24 -4.48 1.19 1.82
CA LEU A 24 -3.88 1.01 0.50
C LEU A 24 -4.94 0.79 -0.59
N SER A 25 -5.99 0.02 -0.30
CA SER A 25 -7.08 -0.23 -1.23
C SER A 25 -8.03 0.95 -1.33
N VAL A 26 -8.31 1.64 -0.23
CA VAL A 26 -9.11 2.87 -0.21
C VAL A 26 -8.44 3.97 -1.03
N ALA A 27 -7.14 4.15 -0.87
CA ALA A 27 -6.35 5.12 -1.63
C ALA A 27 -6.05 4.68 -3.07
N LYS A 28 -6.47 3.48 -3.48
CA LYS A 28 -6.18 2.88 -4.79
C LYS A 28 -4.69 2.97 -5.12
N THR A 29 -3.88 2.55 -4.18
CA THR A 29 -2.41 2.62 -4.27
C THR A 29 -1.92 1.75 -5.42
N ARG A 30 -1.01 2.28 -6.24
CA ARG A 30 -0.33 1.48 -7.26
C ARG A 30 0.61 0.49 -6.59
N PHE A 31 0.63 -0.74 -7.07
CA PHE A 31 1.49 -1.77 -6.52
C PHE A 31 2.98 -1.43 -6.69
N GLU A 32 3.34 -0.73 -7.77
CA GLU A 32 4.69 -0.20 -8.01
C GLU A 32 5.17 0.70 -6.85
N ASN A 33 4.29 1.54 -6.31
CA ASN A 33 4.64 2.40 -5.17
C ASN A 33 5.02 1.58 -3.93
N ILE A 34 4.36 0.42 -3.73
CA ILE A 34 4.68 -0.50 -2.62
C ILE A 34 6.08 -1.08 -2.83
N VAL A 35 6.37 -1.55 -4.04
CA VAL A 35 7.67 -2.11 -4.42
C VAL A 35 8.78 -1.08 -4.19
N ASP A 36 8.59 0.16 -4.66
CA ASP A 36 9.55 1.24 -4.53
C ASP A 36 9.76 1.66 -3.06
N THR A 37 8.67 1.83 -2.32
CA THR A 37 8.73 2.22 -0.89
C THR A 37 9.45 1.19 -0.05
N LEU A 38 9.21 -0.09 -0.30
CA LEU A 38 9.84 -1.19 0.41
C LEU A 38 11.22 -1.58 -0.17
N LYS A 39 11.68 -0.92 -1.23
CA LYS A 39 12.89 -1.28 -1.97
C LYS A 39 12.91 -2.77 -2.30
N ALA A 40 11.74 -3.31 -2.62
CA ALA A 40 11.54 -4.73 -2.79
C ALA A 40 11.95 -5.20 -4.20
N LYS A 41 12.35 -6.47 -4.28
CA LYS A 41 12.56 -7.18 -5.55
C LYS A 41 11.29 -7.97 -5.87
N VAL A 42 10.78 -7.83 -7.08
CA VAL A 42 9.66 -8.63 -7.57
C VAL A 42 10.20 -10.00 -7.97
N VAL A 43 9.68 -11.05 -7.34
CA VAL A 43 10.04 -12.46 -7.67
C VAL A 43 9.06 -13.00 -8.68
N THR A 44 7.76 -12.73 -8.52
CA THR A 44 6.71 -13.10 -9.48
C THR A 44 5.49 -12.21 -9.29
N GLY A 45 4.62 -12.17 -10.27
CA GLY A 45 3.37 -11.42 -10.27
C GLY A 45 3.43 -10.11 -11.05
N ASP A 46 2.24 -9.56 -11.33
CA ASP A 46 2.06 -8.28 -12.01
C ASP A 46 1.96 -7.15 -10.99
N THR A 47 2.91 -6.23 -11.02
CA THR A 47 2.99 -5.07 -10.12
C THR A 47 2.44 -3.79 -10.74
N THR A 48 1.93 -3.83 -11.96
CA THR A 48 1.37 -2.63 -12.64
C THR A 48 -0.05 -2.32 -12.18
N GLN A 49 -0.67 -3.25 -11.46
CA GLN A 49 -2.05 -3.14 -11.00
C GLN A 49 -2.21 -2.15 -9.85
N ILE A 50 -3.45 -1.72 -9.66
CA ILE A 50 -3.88 -0.93 -8.50
C ILE A 50 -4.36 -1.89 -7.41
N VAL A 51 -4.01 -1.61 -6.15
CA VAL A 51 -4.61 -2.27 -4.99
C VAL A 51 -6.03 -1.72 -4.83
N ASP A 52 -7.03 -2.49 -5.22
CA ASP A 52 -8.44 -2.12 -5.25
C ASP A 52 -9.28 -2.80 -4.16
N SER A 53 -8.71 -3.77 -3.48
CA SER A 53 -9.35 -4.55 -2.41
C SER A 53 -8.30 -5.16 -1.48
N GLY A 54 -8.76 -5.69 -0.36
CA GLY A 54 -7.92 -6.35 0.64
C GLY A 54 -7.29 -5.36 1.63
N LYS A 55 -6.67 -5.91 2.63
CA LYS A 55 -5.99 -5.20 3.72
C LYS A 55 -4.55 -5.66 3.84
N VAL A 56 -3.75 -4.93 4.60
CA VAL A 56 -2.40 -5.34 5.00
C VAL A 56 -2.49 -6.19 6.26
N VAL A 57 -1.89 -7.37 6.23
CA VAL A 57 -1.91 -8.34 7.31
C VAL A 57 -0.48 -8.79 7.65
N ILE A 58 -0.16 -8.89 8.93
CA ILE A 58 1.11 -9.49 9.38
C ILE A 58 0.84 -10.94 9.78
N ALA A 59 1.48 -11.88 9.09
CA ALA A 59 1.33 -13.31 9.34
C ALA A 59 2.25 -13.79 10.48
N ALA A 60 1.92 -13.39 11.70
CA ALA A 60 2.67 -13.73 12.91
C ALA A 60 2.10 -14.96 13.67
N ALA A 61 1.23 -15.73 13.03
CA ALA A 61 0.55 -16.89 13.63
C ALA A 61 0.95 -18.21 12.94
N ASN A 62 0.45 -19.33 13.44
CA ASN A 62 0.51 -20.61 12.73
C ASN A 62 -0.53 -20.65 11.59
N PRO A 63 -0.40 -21.55 10.60
CA PRO A 63 -1.30 -21.62 9.46
C PRO A 63 -2.77 -21.74 9.83
N ASP A 64 -3.15 -22.61 10.76
CA ASP A 64 -4.53 -22.84 11.20
C ASP A 64 -5.21 -21.55 11.69
N LEU A 65 -4.45 -20.69 12.33
CA LEU A 65 -4.93 -19.40 12.80
C LEU A 65 -4.92 -18.37 11.69
N MET A 66 -3.93 -18.42 10.78
CA MET A 66 -3.83 -17.50 9.65
C MET A 66 -5.03 -17.61 8.71
N GLU A 67 -5.55 -18.81 8.47
CA GLU A 67 -6.75 -19.07 7.67
C GLU A 67 -7.98 -18.31 8.16
N GLN A 68 -8.03 -17.96 9.45
CA GLN A 68 -9.17 -17.26 10.04
C GLN A 68 -9.19 -15.75 9.76
N PHE A 69 -8.03 -15.15 9.42
CA PHE A 69 -7.94 -13.70 9.27
C PHE A 69 -7.35 -13.21 7.94
N ILE A 70 -6.74 -14.09 7.15
CA ILE A 70 -6.31 -13.76 5.79
C ILE A 70 -7.51 -13.94 4.85
N ASN A 71 -7.76 -12.94 4.03
CA ASN A 71 -8.83 -12.96 3.06
C ASN A 71 -8.28 -12.76 1.65
N LYS A 72 -9.10 -13.12 0.66
CA LYS A 72 -8.80 -12.90 -0.74
C LYS A 72 -8.47 -11.44 -1.00
N GLY A 73 -7.36 -11.22 -1.69
CA GLY A 73 -6.90 -9.88 -2.06
C GLY A 73 -6.02 -9.19 -1.03
N ASP A 74 -5.80 -9.78 0.15
CA ASP A 74 -4.94 -9.22 1.19
C ASP A 74 -3.47 -9.16 0.74
N ILE A 75 -2.73 -8.21 1.30
CA ILE A 75 -1.28 -8.10 1.21
C ILE A 75 -0.71 -8.64 2.53
N VAL A 76 0.02 -9.74 2.46
CA VAL A 76 0.46 -10.47 3.67
C VAL A 76 1.96 -10.28 3.88
N ILE A 77 2.33 -9.64 5.00
CA ILE A 77 3.73 -9.47 5.42
C ILE A 77 4.13 -10.68 6.24
N LEU A 78 5.21 -11.34 5.84
CA LEU A 78 5.69 -12.54 6.50
C LEU A 78 7.20 -12.75 6.30
N GLY A 79 7.76 -13.73 6.99
CA GLY A 79 9.16 -14.12 6.90
C GLY A 79 9.37 -15.37 6.04
N ASN A 80 10.37 -16.16 6.43
CA ASN A 80 10.88 -17.32 5.68
C ASN A 80 10.14 -18.63 5.95
N ARG A 81 9.08 -18.66 6.75
CA ARG A 81 8.37 -19.91 7.06
C ARG A 81 7.57 -20.38 5.84
N TYR A 82 7.95 -21.54 5.33
CA TYR A 82 7.34 -22.15 4.14
C TYR A 82 5.81 -22.33 4.28
N GLU A 83 5.35 -22.86 5.40
CA GLU A 83 3.94 -23.13 5.67
C GLU A 83 3.12 -21.84 5.71
N ALA A 84 3.69 -20.75 6.24
CA ALA A 84 3.03 -19.45 6.28
C ALA A 84 2.92 -18.84 4.89
N GLN A 85 3.96 -18.98 4.06
CA GLN A 85 3.93 -18.54 2.66
C GLN A 85 2.88 -19.30 1.86
N LEU A 86 2.86 -20.62 1.99
CA LEU A 86 1.89 -21.48 1.31
C LEU A 86 0.46 -21.15 1.74
N CYS A 87 0.20 -21.05 3.04
CA CYS A 87 -1.11 -20.71 3.59
C CYS A 87 -1.62 -19.37 3.02
N ALA A 88 -0.81 -18.32 3.05
CA ALA A 88 -1.22 -17.02 2.52
C ALA A 88 -1.59 -17.08 1.03
N ILE A 89 -0.85 -17.85 0.22
CA ILE A 89 -1.13 -18.03 -1.21
C ILE A 89 -2.42 -18.83 -1.41
N GLU A 90 -2.64 -19.91 -0.64
CA GLU A 90 -3.85 -20.74 -0.71
C GLU A 90 -5.11 -19.98 -0.30
N MET A 91 -4.99 -18.98 0.59
CA MET A 91 -6.07 -18.07 0.97
C MET A 91 -6.33 -16.96 -0.07
N ASP A 92 -5.77 -17.09 -1.28
CA ASP A 92 -5.92 -16.13 -2.38
C ASP A 92 -5.42 -14.71 -2.02
N ALA A 93 -4.36 -14.59 -1.22
CA ALA A 93 -3.70 -13.32 -1.00
C ALA A 93 -3.26 -12.71 -2.35
N ARG A 94 -3.42 -11.40 -2.52
CA ARG A 94 -2.96 -10.70 -3.73
C ARG A 94 -1.44 -10.69 -3.81
N CYS A 95 -0.80 -10.53 -2.65
CA CYS A 95 0.65 -10.44 -2.55
C CYS A 95 1.15 -10.97 -1.22
N ILE A 96 2.31 -11.62 -1.26
CA ILE A 96 3.10 -11.87 -0.06
C ILE A 96 4.38 -11.02 -0.11
N VAL A 97 4.65 -10.32 1.00
CA VAL A 97 5.85 -9.51 1.22
C VAL A 97 6.78 -10.30 2.12
N ILE A 98 7.88 -10.80 1.56
CA ILE A 98 8.86 -11.59 2.30
C ILE A 98 9.96 -10.66 2.81
N CYS A 99 10.13 -10.65 4.14
CA CYS A 99 11.07 -9.79 4.85
C CYS A 99 12.47 -10.41 4.96
N GLU A 100 13.45 -9.55 5.35
CA GLU A 100 14.83 -9.95 5.69
C GLU A 100 15.60 -10.62 4.54
N GLY A 101 15.26 -10.29 3.30
CA GLY A 101 15.92 -10.85 2.12
C GLY A 101 15.81 -12.37 1.98
N ALA A 102 14.83 -12.99 2.65
CA ALA A 102 14.72 -14.43 2.70
C ALA A 102 14.49 -15.06 1.32
N ALA A 103 15.15 -16.18 1.08
CA ALA A 103 15.02 -16.90 -0.18
C ALA A 103 13.64 -17.54 -0.33
N VAL A 104 13.09 -17.49 -1.54
CA VAL A 104 11.79 -18.10 -1.86
C VAL A 104 12.03 -19.40 -2.61
N SER A 105 11.39 -20.49 -2.19
CA SER A 105 11.52 -21.79 -2.86
C SER A 105 10.83 -21.78 -4.23
N LYS A 106 11.35 -22.57 -5.16
CA LYS A 106 10.75 -22.74 -6.49
C LYS A 106 9.31 -23.24 -6.43
N THR A 107 8.98 -24.07 -5.43
CA THR A 107 7.62 -24.56 -5.21
C THR A 107 6.67 -23.43 -4.87
N ILE A 108 7.05 -22.55 -3.93
CA ILE A 108 6.25 -21.38 -3.56
C ILE A 108 6.05 -20.45 -4.76
N ILE A 109 7.09 -20.19 -5.54
CA ILE A 109 6.98 -19.37 -6.76
C ILE A 109 5.96 -19.97 -7.72
N LYS A 110 6.02 -21.29 -7.95
CA LYS A 110 5.09 -21.97 -8.86
C LYS A 110 3.65 -21.86 -8.39
N VAL A 111 3.38 -22.16 -7.11
CA VAL A 111 2.02 -22.06 -6.55
C VAL A 111 1.50 -20.62 -6.61
N ALA A 112 2.35 -19.63 -6.32
CA ALA A 112 1.98 -18.22 -6.42
C ALA A 112 1.62 -17.82 -7.86
N GLN A 113 2.35 -18.33 -8.87
CA GLN A 113 2.02 -18.09 -10.28
C GLN A 113 0.66 -18.70 -10.66
N GLU A 114 0.39 -19.94 -10.22
CA GLU A 114 -0.89 -20.62 -10.47
C GLU A 114 -2.08 -19.89 -9.82
N LYS A 115 -1.86 -19.26 -8.67
CA LYS A 115 -2.86 -18.50 -7.90
C LYS A 115 -2.90 -17.01 -8.23
N ASN A 116 -2.05 -16.52 -9.15
CA ASN A 116 -1.89 -15.09 -9.45
C ASN A 116 -1.54 -14.24 -8.21
N CYS A 117 -0.81 -14.80 -7.25
CA CYS A 117 -0.31 -14.11 -6.09
C CYS A 117 1.07 -13.51 -6.41
N ALA A 118 1.25 -12.21 -6.18
CA ALA A 118 2.54 -11.59 -6.33
C ALA A 118 3.47 -11.96 -5.15
N ILE A 119 4.75 -12.10 -5.44
CA ILE A 119 5.78 -12.26 -4.39
C ILE A 119 6.80 -11.15 -4.54
N ILE A 120 6.97 -10.37 -3.50
CA ILE A 120 8.03 -9.38 -3.39
C ILE A 120 8.91 -9.68 -2.18
N VAL A 121 10.20 -9.42 -2.30
CA VAL A 121 11.20 -9.66 -1.23
C VAL A 121 11.90 -8.35 -0.93
N THR A 122 11.98 -8.00 0.34
CA THR A 122 12.70 -6.81 0.83
C THR A 122 13.71 -7.20 1.90
N ASP A 123 14.80 -6.43 2.00
CA ASP A 123 15.80 -6.59 3.05
C ASP A 123 15.34 -6.04 4.41
N TYR A 124 14.23 -5.30 4.44
CA TYR A 124 13.65 -4.77 5.68
C TYR A 124 13.04 -5.88 6.53
N ASP A 125 13.10 -5.70 7.86
CA ASP A 125 12.40 -6.54 8.83
C ASP A 125 10.88 -6.29 8.83
N THR A 126 10.12 -7.18 9.43
CA THR A 126 8.65 -7.15 9.47
C THR A 126 8.11 -5.84 10.07
N TYR A 127 8.74 -5.32 11.14
CA TYR A 127 8.30 -4.08 11.78
C TYR A 127 8.51 -2.87 10.85
N THR A 128 9.68 -2.80 10.23
CA THR A 128 10.01 -1.74 9.27
C THR A 128 9.05 -1.76 8.07
N VAL A 129 8.78 -2.95 7.51
CA VAL A 129 7.82 -3.12 6.41
C VAL A 129 6.43 -2.64 6.82
N ALA A 130 5.93 -3.08 7.98
CA ALA A 130 4.61 -2.71 8.48
C ALA A 130 4.46 -1.19 8.67
N ARG A 131 5.53 -0.50 9.03
CA ARG A 131 5.52 0.96 9.16
C ARG A 131 5.65 1.71 7.85
N LEU A 132 6.45 1.18 6.93
CA LEU A 132 6.75 1.87 5.67
C LEU A 132 5.67 1.67 4.62
N ILE A 133 4.96 0.53 4.62
CA ILE A 133 4.05 0.17 3.53
C ILE A 133 2.98 1.25 3.28
N ASN A 134 2.51 1.92 4.32
CA ASN A 134 1.52 3.00 4.20
C ASN A 134 2.09 4.27 3.54
N GLN A 135 3.42 4.42 3.49
CA GLN A 135 4.05 5.54 2.76
C GLN A 135 4.02 5.36 1.24
N SER A 136 3.57 4.20 0.76
CA SER A 136 3.32 3.95 -0.66
C SER A 136 2.04 4.63 -1.18
N ILE A 137 1.20 5.15 -0.28
CA ILE A 137 -0.03 5.85 -0.65
C ILE A 137 0.31 7.10 -1.47
N PRO A 138 -0.35 7.28 -2.63
CA PRO A 138 -0.07 8.45 -3.46
C PRO A 138 -0.49 9.73 -2.76
N ILE A 139 0.36 10.76 -2.81
CA ILE A 139 0.09 12.06 -2.18
C ILE A 139 -1.23 12.68 -2.67
N SER A 140 -1.68 12.31 -3.87
CA SER A 140 -2.97 12.74 -4.42
C SER A 140 -4.17 12.28 -3.57
N TYR A 141 -4.02 11.24 -2.74
CA TYR A 141 -5.06 10.83 -1.81
C TYR A 141 -5.30 11.86 -0.70
N TYR A 142 -4.24 12.52 -0.26
CA TYR A 142 -4.28 13.49 0.84
C TYR A 142 -4.43 14.93 0.35
N MET A 143 -4.15 15.21 -0.92
CA MET A 143 -4.16 16.58 -1.41
C MET A 143 -5.58 17.12 -1.56
N MET A 144 -5.74 18.41 -1.31
CA MET A 144 -6.93 19.15 -1.71
C MET A 144 -6.95 19.28 -3.24
N HIS A 145 -7.97 18.69 -3.88
CA HIS A 145 -8.11 18.74 -5.33
C HIS A 145 -8.45 20.15 -5.83
N SER A 146 -8.10 20.44 -7.08
CA SER A 146 -8.30 21.77 -7.68
C SER A 146 -9.76 22.25 -7.70
N GLU A 147 -10.72 21.33 -7.67
CA GLU A 147 -12.16 21.65 -7.59
C GLU A 147 -12.57 22.27 -6.26
N GLY A 148 -11.81 21.99 -5.18
CA GLY A 148 -12.01 22.59 -3.86
C GLY A 148 -11.18 23.84 -3.61
N LEU A 149 -10.37 24.27 -4.58
CA LEU A 149 -9.51 25.44 -4.43
C LEU A 149 -10.20 26.69 -4.97
N ILE A 150 -10.29 27.70 -4.14
CA ILE A 150 -10.67 29.04 -4.57
C ILE A 150 -9.45 29.64 -5.27
N THR A 151 -9.63 30.03 -6.53
CA THR A 151 -8.55 30.63 -7.33
C THR A 151 -8.99 31.98 -7.85
N PHE A 152 -8.05 32.91 -7.90
CA PHE A 152 -8.25 34.27 -8.41
C PHE A 152 -7.38 34.51 -9.63
N LYS A 153 -7.81 35.37 -10.53
CA LYS A 153 -7.01 35.85 -11.64
C LYS A 153 -6.16 37.03 -11.17
N ASN A 154 -5.04 37.25 -11.83
CA ASN A 154 -4.20 38.41 -11.57
C ASN A 154 -4.86 39.75 -11.91
N THR A 155 -6.05 39.72 -12.48
CA THR A 155 -6.88 40.86 -12.82
C THR A 155 -8.02 41.13 -11.85
N ASP A 156 -8.23 40.24 -10.86
CA ASP A 156 -9.28 40.37 -9.85
C ASP A 156 -8.91 41.45 -8.83
N PHE A 157 -9.89 42.14 -8.31
CA PHE A 157 -9.68 43.20 -7.32
C PHE A 157 -9.46 42.60 -5.91
N ILE A 158 -8.68 43.29 -5.11
CA ILE A 158 -8.35 42.85 -3.74
C ILE A 158 -9.60 42.75 -2.86
N GLU A 159 -10.57 43.66 -3.06
CA GLU A 159 -11.87 43.65 -2.37
C GLU A 159 -12.62 42.33 -2.61
N ASP A 160 -12.68 41.86 -3.86
CA ASP A 160 -13.35 40.60 -4.22
C ASP A 160 -12.65 39.39 -3.57
N ILE A 161 -11.34 39.44 -3.43
CA ILE A 161 -10.54 38.40 -2.75
C ILE A 161 -10.86 38.37 -1.26
N GLN A 162 -10.94 39.52 -0.61
CA GLN A 162 -11.21 39.64 0.82
C GLN A 162 -12.61 39.13 1.17
N ASP A 163 -13.62 39.43 0.35
CA ASP A 163 -15.01 38.98 0.55
C ASP A 163 -15.15 37.44 0.50
N VAL A 164 -14.32 36.79 -0.30
CA VAL A 164 -14.33 35.31 -0.41
C VAL A 164 -13.53 34.63 0.71
N MET A 165 -12.57 35.35 1.31
CA MET A 165 -11.71 34.82 2.39
C MET A 165 -12.28 35.10 3.79
N ALA A 166 -13.30 35.91 3.94
CA ALA A 166 -13.97 36.24 5.20
C ALA A 166 -14.99 35.18 5.59
#